data_a8b52d42a471af4861954885f62a1f52
#
_entry.id   a8b52d42a471af4861954885f62a1f52
#
_cell.length_a   1.000
_cell.length_b   1.000
_cell.length_c   1.000
_cell.angle_alpha   90.00
_cell.angle_beta   90.00
_cell.angle_gamma   90.00
#
_symmetry.space_group_name_H-M   'P 1'
#
loop_
_entity.id
_entity.type
_entity.pdbx_description
1 polymer ?
#
loop_
_entity_poly.entity_id
_entity_poly.type
_entity_poly.pdbx_seq_one_letter_code
_entity_poly.pdbx_strand_id
1 'polypeptide(L)'
;MNKTVNINLASTFFQIDEEAYKVLNQYLKKLEITFSETDGKEEILEEIEARIAELFQASKKHNDYVINQDDVTKMIETLGEPEDFILEEEPQTRKTKKSNEKKLFRDTEDRYIGGVGSGIGHYFVIDAVWIRLLFILLTFLSGGSFALIYGILWVLIPKAESRADKLKMKGEPVNIVNIERKIKEEFEDVKEKINQVDYDQAKSSLKKKSKNFFALLENLLALLLKSLVKIVGVILIL
;
A
#
# COMPACT_ATOMS: atom_id res chain seq x y z
N MET A 1 -20.65 36.48 10.18
CA MET A 1 -20.46 35.18 10.90
C MET A 1 -20.49 34.11 9.86
N ASN A 2 -19.37 33.42 9.64
CA ASN A 2 -19.35 32.27 8.75
C ASN A 2 -20.05 31.12 9.46
N LYS A 3 -20.99 30.48 8.79
CA LYS A 3 -21.63 29.26 9.30
C LYS A 3 -20.70 28.07 8.99
N THR A 4 -20.55 27.19 9.94
CA THR A 4 -19.77 25.96 9.78
C THR A 4 -20.68 24.76 9.78
N VAL A 5 -20.31 23.73 9.03
CA VAL A 5 -21.00 22.45 8.92
C VAL A 5 -20.05 21.35 9.41
N ASN A 6 -20.59 20.37 10.14
CA ASN A 6 -19.83 19.17 10.50
C ASN A 6 -20.03 18.11 9.41
N ILE A 7 -18.95 17.59 8.87
CA ILE A 7 -18.96 16.53 7.86
C ILE A 7 -18.17 15.31 8.36
N ASN A 8 -18.51 14.13 7.86
CA ASN A 8 -17.78 12.91 8.09
C ASN A 8 -17.22 12.42 6.73
N LEU A 9 -15.90 12.26 6.65
CA LEU A 9 -15.20 11.72 5.48
C LEU A 9 -14.31 10.57 5.95
N ALA A 10 -14.49 9.40 5.37
CA ALA A 10 -13.73 8.19 5.72
C ALA A 10 -13.62 7.99 7.25
N SER A 11 -14.75 8.09 7.97
CA SER A 11 -14.84 7.94 9.42
C SER A 11 -14.13 9.03 10.25
N THR A 12 -13.74 10.14 9.63
CA THR A 12 -13.10 11.28 10.29
C THR A 12 -14.02 12.50 10.25
N PHE A 13 -14.19 13.18 11.40
CA PHE A 13 -15.01 14.38 11.50
C PHE A 13 -14.21 15.64 11.21
N PHE A 14 -14.80 16.51 10.39
CA PHE A 14 -14.25 17.83 10.04
C PHE A 14 -15.30 18.90 10.22
N GLN A 15 -14.85 20.08 10.64
CA GLN A 15 -15.62 21.32 10.55
C GLN A 15 -15.24 22.05 9.27
N ILE A 16 -16.20 22.45 8.47
CA ILE A 16 -15.99 23.10 7.18
C ILE A 16 -16.90 24.34 7.06
N ASP A 17 -16.40 25.39 6.44
CA ASP A 17 -17.22 26.57 6.09
C ASP A 17 -18.34 26.18 5.13
N GLU A 18 -19.53 26.79 5.26
CA GLU A 18 -20.71 26.49 4.43
C GLU A 18 -20.43 26.65 2.92
N GLU A 19 -19.66 27.65 2.53
CA GLU A 19 -19.29 27.87 1.12
C GLU A 19 -18.29 26.79 0.63
N ALA A 20 -17.30 26.45 1.45
CA ALA A 20 -16.37 25.37 1.17
C ALA A 20 -17.07 24.01 1.06
N TYR A 21 -18.08 23.78 1.91
CA TYR A 21 -18.91 22.58 1.85
C TYR A 21 -19.70 22.46 0.53
N LYS A 22 -20.25 23.57 0.02
CA LYS A 22 -20.95 23.55 -1.27
C LYS A 22 -20.03 23.10 -2.40
N VAL A 23 -18.80 23.62 -2.45
CA VAL A 23 -17.80 23.25 -3.44
C VAL A 23 -17.43 21.77 -3.31
N LEU A 24 -17.13 21.31 -2.10
CA LEU A 24 -16.79 19.92 -1.83
C LEU A 24 -17.92 18.96 -2.22
N ASN A 25 -19.16 19.29 -1.86
CA ASN A 25 -20.33 18.46 -2.17
C ASN A 25 -20.58 18.37 -3.69
N GLN A 26 -20.36 19.47 -4.43
CA GLN A 26 -20.44 19.44 -5.90
C GLN A 26 -19.35 18.55 -6.49
N TYR A 27 -18.14 18.61 -5.98
CA TYR A 27 -17.02 17.79 -6.41
C TYR A 27 -17.30 16.29 -6.17
N LEU A 28 -17.77 15.92 -4.96
CA LEU A 28 -18.12 14.53 -4.64
C LEU A 28 -19.26 14.00 -5.53
N LYS A 29 -20.27 14.80 -5.81
CA LYS A 29 -21.34 14.42 -6.74
C LYS A 29 -20.85 14.19 -8.18
N LYS A 30 -19.94 15.03 -8.65
CA LYS A 30 -19.32 14.85 -9.96
C LYS A 30 -18.54 13.54 -10.01
N LEU A 31 -17.75 13.21 -8.98
CA LEU A 31 -17.06 11.93 -8.86
C LEU A 31 -18.03 10.75 -8.91
N GLU A 32 -19.13 10.82 -8.16
CA GLU A 32 -20.16 9.78 -8.14
C GLU A 32 -20.79 9.53 -9.52
N ILE A 33 -21.01 10.59 -10.29
CA ILE A 33 -21.52 10.52 -11.68
C ILE A 33 -20.46 9.96 -12.61
N THR A 34 -19.20 10.44 -12.50
CA THR A 34 -18.10 10.03 -13.38
C THR A 34 -17.81 8.53 -13.26
N PHE A 35 -17.85 8.00 -12.05
CA PHE A 35 -17.60 6.57 -11.79
C PHE A 35 -18.87 5.71 -11.75
N SER A 36 -20.05 6.24 -12.15
CA SER A 36 -21.33 5.53 -12.00
C SER A 36 -21.37 4.15 -12.67
N GLU A 37 -20.68 3.98 -13.79
CA GLU A 37 -20.64 2.74 -14.58
C GLU A 37 -19.27 2.01 -14.50
N THR A 38 -18.38 2.45 -13.59
CA THR A 38 -17.05 1.86 -13.45
C THR A 38 -17.06 0.66 -12.50
N ASP A 39 -16.45 -0.45 -12.91
CA ASP A 39 -16.22 -1.60 -12.04
C ASP A 39 -15.37 -1.16 -10.83
N GLY A 40 -15.82 -1.50 -9.61
CA GLY A 40 -15.15 -1.05 -8.39
C GLY A 40 -15.44 0.40 -7.98
N LYS A 41 -16.57 0.95 -8.45
CA LYS A 41 -17.01 2.31 -8.10
C LYS A 41 -16.94 2.61 -6.60
N GLU A 42 -17.45 1.70 -5.78
CA GLU A 42 -17.54 1.90 -4.33
C GLU A 42 -16.15 2.03 -3.72
N GLU A 43 -15.23 1.17 -4.09
CA GLU A 43 -13.84 1.20 -3.63
C GLU A 43 -13.09 2.44 -4.14
N ILE A 44 -13.38 2.89 -5.37
CA ILE A 44 -12.78 4.12 -5.91
C ILE A 44 -13.23 5.32 -5.10
N LEU A 45 -14.52 5.45 -4.84
CA LEU A 45 -15.08 6.58 -4.08
C LEU A 45 -14.58 6.56 -2.63
N GLU A 46 -14.55 5.41 -1.98
CA GLU A 46 -14.05 5.24 -0.60
C GLU A 46 -12.57 5.64 -0.49
N GLU A 47 -11.72 5.22 -1.43
CA GLU A 47 -10.29 5.58 -1.43
C GLU A 47 -10.09 7.09 -1.71
N ILE A 48 -10.92 7.69 -2.59
CA ILE A 48 -10.89 9.14 -2.84
C ILE A 48 -11.33 9.90 -1.59
N GLU A 49 -12.40 9.49 -0.91
CA GLU A 49 -12.83 10.10 0.35
C GLU A 49 -11.76 9.99 1.43
N ALA A 50 -11.11 8.84 1.55
CA ALA A 50 -10.00 8.65 2.48
C ALA A 50 -8.83 9.59 2.16
N ARG A 51 -8.54 9.79 0.87
CA ARG A 51 -7.50 10.72 0.45
C ARG A 51 -7.87 12.19 0.71
N ILE A 52 -9.12 12.58 0.51
CA ILE A 52 -9.63 13.91 0.87
C ILE A 52 -9.46 14.14 2.38
N ALA A 53 -9.85 13.16 3.20
CA ALA A 53 -9.70 13.23 4.65
C ALA A 53 -8.23 13.38 5.06
N GLU A 54 -7.30 12.67 4.41
CA GLU A 54 -5.86 12.79 4.64
C GLU A 54 -5.34 14.20 4.31
N LEU A 55 -5.76 14.76 3.17
CA LEU A 55 -5.38 16.11 2.74
C LEU A 55 -5.90 17.19 3.72
N PHE A 56 -7.15 17.07 4.15
CA PHE A 56 -7.72 17.96 5.14
C PHE A 56 -7.04 17.82 6.51
N GLN A 57 -6.70 16.61 6.91
CA GLN A 57 -5.94 16.39 8.14
C GLN A 57 -4.55 17.03 8.09
N ALA A 58 -3.88 16.97 6.93
CA ALA A 58 -2.60 17.62 6.73
C ALA A 58 -2.70 19.16 6.72
N SER A 59 -3.84 19.72 6.30
CA SER A 59 -4.11 21.17 6.31
C SER A 59 -4.43 21.70 7.72
N LYS A 60 -4.86 20.85 8.66
CA LYS A 60 -5.17 21.24 10.02
C LYS A 60 -3.93 21.72 10.77
N LYS A 61 -3.95 22.98 11.17
CA LYS A 61 -2.90 23.58 12.01
C LYS A 61 -3.16 23.39 13.51
N HIS A 62 -4.45 23.28 13.90
CA HIS A 62 -4.92 23.15 15.29
C HIS A 62 -6.18 22.25 15.32
N ASN A 63 -6.55 21.74 16.50
CA ASN A 63 -7.72 20.86 16.64
C ASN A 63 -9.05 21.53 16.24
N ASP A 64 -9.18 22.83 16.45
CA ASP A 64 -10.38 23.62 16.13
C ASP A 64 -10.31 24.28 14.73
N TYR A 65 -9.48 23.73 13.83
CA TYR A 65 -9.31 24.25 12.48
C TYR A 65 -10.55 23.96 11.64
N VAL A 66 -11.11 25.02 11.05
CA VAL A 66 -12.23 24.95 10.12
C VAL A 66 -11.68 24.91 8.69
N ILE A 67 -12.05 23.88 7.94
CA ILE A 67 -11.70 23.75 6.52
C ILE A 67 -12.35 24.89 5.75
N ASN A 68 -11.57 25.61 5.00
CA ASN A 68 -12.00 26.75 4.21
C ASN A 68 -11.96 26.48 2.71
N GLN A 69 -12.37 27.44 1.90
CA GLN A 69 -12.45 27.29 0.46
C GLN A 69 -11.06 27.08 -0.18
N ASP A 70 -10.01 27.70 0.36
CA ASP A 70 -8.64 27.50 -0.14
C ASP A 70 -8.14 26.07 0.07
N ASP A 71 -8.53 25.44 1.20
CA ASP A 71 -8.20 24.05 1.49
C ASP A 71 -8.88 23.11 0.50
N VAL A 72 -10.15 23.35 0.18
CA VAL A 72 -10.91 22.57 -0.82
C VAL A 72 -10.31 22.79 -2.21
N THR A 73 -9.95 24.00 -2.58
CA THR A 73 -9.31 24.29 -3.88
C THR A 73 -7.97 23.56 -4.01
N LYS A 74 -7.11 23.59 -2.99
CA LYS A 74 -5.84 22.86 -2.97
C LYS A 74 -6.03 21.34 -3.03
N MET A 75 -7.06 20.85 -2.39
CA MET A 75 -7.45 19.42 -2.45
C MET A 75 -7.81 19.04 -3.89
N ILE A 76 -8.66 19.83 -4.58
CA ILE A 76 -9.04 19.60 -5.97
C ILE A 76 -7.82 19.70 -6.90
N GLU A 77 -6.94 20.70 -6.72
CA GLU A 77 -5.69 20.82 -7.48
C GLU A 77 -4.77 19.59 -7.31
N THR A 78 -4.82 18.94 -6.14
CA THR A 78 -3.99 17.77 -5.84
C THR A 78 -4.60 16.50 -6.43
N LEU A 79 -5.92 16.35 -6.35
CA LEU A 79 -6.64 15.15 -6.80
C LEU A 79 -6.95 15.20 -8.30
N GLY A 80 -7.16 16.38 -8.87
CA GLY A 80 -7.62 16.62 -10.24
C GLY A 80 -9.14 16.81 -10.32
N GLU A 81 -9.60 17.36 -11.45
CA GLU A 81 -11.04 17.52 -11.73
C GLU A 81 -11.61 16.22 -12.30
N PRO A 82 -12.83 15.81 -11.90
CA PRO A 82 -13.43 14.58 -12.43
C PRO A 82 -13.65 14.59 -13.96
N GLU A 83 -13.87 15.74 -14.56
CA GLU A 83 -14.09 15.90 -16.01
C GLU A 83 -12.84 15.63 -16.83
N ASP A 84 -11.64 15.80 -16.26
CA ASP A 84 -10.38 15.52 -16.95
C ASP A 84 -10.22 14.02 -17.30
N PHE A 85 -11.01 13.13 -16.67
CA PHE A 85 -10.94 11.67 -16.84
C PHE A 85 -11.81 11.14 -17.99
N ILE A 86 -12.90 11.85 -18.34
CA ILE A 86 -13.81 11.45 -19.42
C ILE A 86 -13.15 11.64 -20.79
N LEU A 87 -12.10 12.46 -20.88
CA LEU A 87 -11.46 12.87 -22.14
C LEU A 87 -10.19 12.09 -22.47
N GLU A 88 -9.70 11.19 -21.61
CA GLU A 88 -8.41 10.50 -21.79
C GLU A 88 -8.55 9.01 -22.10
N GLU A 89 -8.88 8.65 -23.34
CA GLU A 89 -8.54 7.33 -23.93
C GLU A 89 -7.03 7.24 -24.32
N GLU A 90 -6.24 8.31 -24.16
CA GLU A 90 -4.80 8.29 -24.43
C GLU A 90 -4.01 8.85 -23.23
N PRO A 91 -2.88 8.22 -22.84
CA PRO A 91 -2.05 8.69 -21.74
C PRO A 91 -1.30 9.97 -22.14
N GLN A 92 -1.98 11.09 -22.11
CA GLN A 92 -1.29 12.38 -22.23
C GLN A 92 -0.58 12.68 -20.92
N THR A 93 0.74 12.70 -21.00
CA THR A 93 1.66 13.18 -19.96
C THR A 93 1.41 14.65 -19.63
N ARG A 94 0.27 14.99 -19.03
CA ARG A 94 0.13 16.26 -18.35
C ARG A 94 1.11 16.24 -17.18
N LYS A 95 2.00 17.21 -17.15
CA LYS A 95 2.94 17.47 -16.05
C LYS A 95 2.14 17.90 -14.82
N THR A 96 1.44 16.95 -14.20
CA THR A 96 1.00 17.11 -12.82
C THR A 96 2.27 17.37 -12.03
N LYS A 97 2.31 18.49 -11.29
CA LYS A 97 3.40 18.80 -10.37
C LYS A 97 3.68 17.52 -9.58
N LYS A 98 4.85 16.92 -9.81
CA LYS A 98 5.32 15.76 -9.08
C LYS A 98 5.24 16.10 -7.60
N SER A 99 4.22 15.61 -6.91
CA SER A 99 4.28 15.48 -5.47
C SER A 99 5.31 14.39 -5.19
N ASN A 100 6.57 14.79 -5.12
CA ASN A 100 7.70 13.88 -4.90
C ASN A 100 7.80 13.47 -3.42
N GLU A 101 6.71 13.27 -2.73
CA GLU A 101 6.74 12.72 -1.38
C GLU A 101 6.81 11.19 -1.43
N LYS A 102 7.92 10.68 -1.96
CA LYS A 102 8.22 9.27 -1.87
C LYS A 102 8.44 8.90 -0.40
N LYS A 103 7.61 7.99 0.12
CA LYS A 103 7.69 7.53 1.50
C LYS A 103 8.12 6.06 1.55
N LEU A 104 8.89 5.71 2.57
CA LEU A 104 9.33 4.35 2.79
C LEU A 104 8.23 3.57 3.53
N PHE A 105 7.70 2.55 2.86
CA PHE A 105 6.74 1.60 3.40
C PHE A 105 7.23 0.17 3.17
N ARG A 106 6.71 -0.78 3.95
CA ARG A 106 6.83 -2.22 3.64
C ARG A 106 5.80 -2.60 2.58
N ASP A 107 6.25 -3.30 1.54
CA ASP A 107 5.36 -3.79 0.51
C ASP A 107 4.54 -4.97 1.03
N THR A 108 3.22 -4.90 0.86
CA THR A 108 2.28 -5.96 1.26
C THR A 108 1.97 -6.93 0.13
N GLU A 109 2.24 -6.58 -1.12
CA GLU A 109 1.98 -7.40 -2.31
C GLU A 109 3.15 -8.33 -2.60
N ASP A 110 4.39 -7.81 -2.72
CA ASP A 110 5.61 -8.60 -2.96
C ASP A 110 6.38 -8.84 -1.66
N ARG A 111 5.80 -9.65 -0.76
CA ARG A 111 6.38 -9.97 0.54
C ARG A 111 6.81 -11.43 0.64
N TYR A 112 8.10 -11.70 0.82
CA TYR A 112 8.58 -13.00 1.29
C TYR A 112 8.70 -13.02 2.83
N ILE A 113 9.44 -12.07 3.40
CA ILE A 113 9.59 -11.90 4.86
C ILE A 113 9.25 -10.45 5.19
N GLY A 114 7.97 -10.17 5.51
CA GLY A 114 7.51 -8.88 5.99
C GLY A 114 7.54 -7.70 5.01
N GLY A 115 8.02 -7.87 3.76
CA GLY A 115 8.00 -6.85 2.71
C GLY A 115 9.01 -5.70 2.85
N VAL A 116 9.97 -5.78 3.78
CA VAL A 116 11.01 -4.75 3.99
C VAL A 116 11.90 -4.60 2.76
N GLY A 117 12.39 -5.74 2.21
CA GLY A 117 13.27 -5.74 1.04
C GLY A 117 12.63 -5.14 -0.20
N SER A 118 11.36 -5.46 -0.46
CA SER A 118 10.60 -4.89 -1.57
C SER A 118 10.32 -3.40 -1.36
N GLY A 119 9.90 -3.00 -0.15
CA GLY A 119 9.68 -1.60 0.17
C GLY A 119 10.93 -0.73 0.00
N ILE A 120 12.10 -1.21 0.45
CA ILE A 120 13.40 -0.54 0.23
C ILE A 120 13.72 -0.50 -1.26
N GLY A 121 13.47 -1.60 -2.00
CA GLY A 121 13.65 -1.67 -3.44
C GLY A 121 12.86 -0.59 -4.17
N HIS A 122 11.58 -0.44 -3.87
CA HIS A 122 10.75 0.62 -4.43
C HIS A 122 11.27 2.01 -4.07
N TYR A 123 11.71 2.23 -2.83
CA TYR A 123 12.22 3.53 -2.40
C TYR A 123 13.47 3.94 -3.18
N PHE A 124 14.42 3.04 -3.39
CA PHE A 124 15.67 3.31 -4.12
C PHE A 124 15.59 3.03 -5.63
N VAL A 125 14.44 2.56 -6.15
CA VAL A 125 14.26 2.15 -7.56
C VAL A 125 15.22 1.02 -7.94
N ILE A 126 15.41 0.07 -7.02
CA ILE A 126 16.23 -1.13 -7.18
C ILE A 126 15.32 -2.34 -7.11
N ASP A 127 15.55 -3.34 -7.95
CA ASP A 127 14.80 -4.59 -7.88
C ASP A 127 14.91 -5.23 -6.49
N ALA A 128 13.78 -5.64 -5.95
CA ALA A 128 13.68 -6.24 -4.61
C ALA A 128 14.57 -7.48 -4.43
N VAL A 129 14.86 -8.20 -5.51
CA VAL A 129 15.75 -9.37 -5.50
C VAL A 129 17.16 -8.98 -5.07
N TRP A 130 17.70 -7.86 -5.58
CA TRP A 130 19.03 -7.39 -5.21
C TRP A 130 19.11 -6.96 -3.75
N ILE A 131 18.06 -6.31 -3.25
CA ILE A 131 17.97 -5.92 -1.83
C ILE A 131 17.91 -7.16 -0.95
N ARG A 132 17.14 -8.19 -1.33
CA ARG A 132 17.06 -9.47 -0.61
C ARG A 132 18.40 -10.19 -0.59
N LEU A 133 19.08 -10.27 -1.73
CA LEU A 133 20.43 -10.84 -1.84
C LEU A 133 21.42 -10.11 -0.94
N LEU A 134 21.39 -8.79 -0.92
CA LEU A 134 22.23 -7.96 -0.05
C LEU A 134 21.99 -8.28 1.43
N PHE A 135 20.73 -8.37 1.88
CA PHE A 135 20.40 -8.72 3.26
C PHE A 135 20.88 -10.12 3.64
N ILE A 136 20.73 -11.10 2.74
CA ILE A 136 21.23 -12.46 2.94
C ILE A 136 22.76 -12.45 3.08
N LEU A 137 23.44 -11.79 2.16
CA LEU A 137 24.92 -11.69 2.17
C LEU A 137 25.42 -11.04 3.46
N LEU A 138 24.83 -9.90 3.87
CA LEU A 138 25.20 -9.21 5.09
C LEU A 138 24.92 -10.05 6.35
N THR A 139 23.85 -10.83 6.35
CA THR A 139 23.54 -11.76 7.45
C THR A 139 24.61 -12.83 7.60
N PHE A 140 25.08 -13.40 6.47
CA PHE A 140 26.18 -14.37 6.51
C PHE A 140 27.51 -13.74 6.96
N LEU A 141 27.86 -12.58 6.40
CA LEU A 141 29.12 -11.88 6.76
C LEU A 141 29.16 -11.42 8.22
N SER A 142 28.00 -11.08 8.78
CA SER A 142 27.89 -10.60 10.18
C SER A 142 27.71 -11.73 11.21
N GLY A 143 27.78 -13.00 10.81
CA GLY A 143 27.53 -14.13 11.70
C GLY A 143 26.08 -14.16 12.23
N GLY A 144 25.11 -13.65 11.45
CA GLY A 144 23.70 -13.63 11.83
C GLY A 144 23.19 -12.33 12.47
N SER A 145 24.08 -11.43 12.90
CA SER A 145 23.69 -10.19 13.60
C SER A 145 22.82 -9.28 12.73
N PHE A 146 23.00 -9.30 11.43
CA PHE A 146 22.23 -8.47 10.50
C PHE A 146 20.75 -8.89 10.39
N ALA A 147 20.41 -10.11 10.79
CA ALA A 147 19.02 -10.55 10.90
C ALA A 147 18.23 -9.77 11.96
N LEU A 148 18.92 -9.35 13.06
CA LEU A 148 18.30 -8.49 14.08
C LEU A 148 17.98 -7.10 13.53
N ILE A 149 18.88 -6.54 12.71
CA ILE A 149 18.66 -5.26 12.03
C ILE A 149 17.43 -5.36 11.11
N TYR A 150 17.31 -6.47 10.37
CA TYR A 150 16.13 -6.72 9.54
C TYR A 150 14.84 -6.76 10.39
N GLY A 151 14.87 -7.43 11.55
CA GLY A 151 13.74 -7.48 12.48
C GLY A 151 13.35 -6.09 13.01
N ILE A 152 14.33 -5.25 13.32
CA ILE A 152 14.10 -3.86 13.74
C ILE A 152 13.45 -3.06 12.59
N LEU A 153 13.99 -3.14 11.39
CA LEU A 153 13.39 -2.49 10.20
C LEU A 153 11.97 -2.98 9.95
N TRP A 154 11.70 -4.26 10.14
CA TRP A 154 10.36 -4.82 9.99
C TRP A 154 9.34 -4.23 10.97
N VAL A 155 9.75 -3.86 12.17
CA VAL A 155 8.88 -3.21 13.16
C VAL A 155 8.75 -1.72 12.90
N LEU A 156 9.85 -1.03 12.54
CA LEU A 156 9.88 0.43 12.38
C LEU A 156 9.24 0.92 11.09
N ILE A 157 9.38 0.18 9.98
CA ILE A 157 8.84 0.61 8.69
C ILE A 157 7.35 0.25 8.64
N PRO A 158 6.43 1.22 8.48
CA PRO A 158 5.00 0.96 8.39
C PRO A 158 4.65 0.18 7.11
N LYS A 159 3.51 -0.50 7.11
CA LYS A 159 2.99 -1.21 5.94
C LYS A 159 2.34 -0.21 4.98
N ALA A 160 2.43 -0.44 3.68
CA ALA A 160 1.57 0.20 2.69
C ALA A 160 0.21 -0.51 2.69
N GLU A 161 -0.74 -0.02 3.49
CA GLU A 161 -2.07 -0.65 3.62
C GLU A 161 -3.06 -0.06 2.62
N SER A 162 -3.07 1.26 2.43
CA SER A 162 -3.93 1.93 1.46
C SER A 162 -3.30 1.96 0.05
N ARG A 163 -4.14 2.16 -0.96
CA ARG A 163 -3.68 2.35 -2.34
C ARG A 163 -2.86 3.64 -2.47
N ALA A 164 -3.26 4.68 -1.73
CA ALA A 164 -2.49 5.91 -1.61
C ALA A 164 -1.06 5.66 -1.07
N ASP A 165 -0.90 4.80 -0.06
CA ASP A 165 0.43 4.44 0.48
C ASP A 165 1.27 3.67 -0.54
N LYS A 166 0.65 2.76 -1.30
CA LYS A 166 1.30 2.03 -2.40
C LYS A 166 1.80 2.96 -3.50
N LEU A 167 0.99 3.98 -3.87
CA LEU A 167 1.39 5.01 -4.82
C LEU A 167 2.55 5.86 -4.28
N LYS A 168 2.48 6.33 -3.01
CA LYS A 168 3.57 7.06 -2.35
C LYS A 168 4.86 6.23 -2.26
N MET A 169 4.75 4.92 -1.98
CA MET A 169 5.90 4.02 -1.95
C MET A 169 6.60 3.95 -3.30
N LYS A 170 5.86 3.90 -4.40
CA LYS A 170 6.39 3.90 -5.77
C LYS A 170 6.84 5.30 -6.25
N GLY A 171 6.47 6.37 -5.53
CA GLY A 171 6.74 7.76 -5.92
C GLY A 171 5.78 8.26 -7.00
N GLU A 172 4.63 7.62 -7.13
CA GLU A 172 3.56 8.04 -8.04
C GLU A 172 2.67 9.09 -7.36
N PRO A 173 2.16 10.09 -8.10
CA PRO A 173 1.22 11.06 -7.53
C PRO A 173 -0.07 10.38 -7.09
N VAL A 174 -0.55 10.76 -5.91
CA VAL A 174 -1.81 10.24 -5.37
C VAL A 174 -2.95 11.14 -5.84
N ASN A 175 -3.38 10.92 -7.06
CA ASN A 175 -4.51 11.57 -7.71
C ASN A 175 -5.57 10.54 -8.11
N ILE A 176 -6.74 11.02 -8.54
CA ILE A 176 -7.87 10.16 -8.90
C ILE A 176 -7.48 9.14 -9.99
N VAL A 177 -6.77 9.57 -11.06
CA VAL A 177 -6.33 8.69 -12.16
C VAL A 177 -5.53 7.50 -11.65
N ASN A 178 -4.54 7.76 -10.82
CA ASN A 178 -3.67 6.70 -10.30
C ASN A 178 -4.40 5.79 -9.29
N ILE A 179 -5.33 6.36 -8.50
CA ILE A 179 -6.19 5.58 -7.60
C ILE A 179 -7.08 4.65 -8.41
N GLU A 180 -7.81 5.18 -9.41
CA GLU A 180 -8.67 4.39 -10.29
C GLU A 180 -7.88 3.29 -11.02
N ARG A 181 -6.77 3.67 -11.65
CA ARG A 181 -5.90 2.71 -12.36
C ARG A 181 -5.48 1.56 -11.44
N LYS A 182 -5.05 1.88 -10.21
CA LYS A 182 -4.62 0.86 -9.26
C LYS A 182 -5.75 -0.08 -8.84
N ILE A 183 -6.95 0.45 -8.67
CA ILE A 183 -8.13 -0.35 -8.34
C ILE A 183 -8.50 -1.26 -9.53
N LYS A 184 -8.53 -0.73 -10.75
CA LYS A 184 -8.80 -1.54 -11.96
C LYS A 184 -7.77 -2.65 -12.14
N GLU A 185 -6.46 -2.36 -11.97
CA GLU A 185 -5.40 -3.37 -12.00
C GLU A 185 -5.66 -4.50 -10.99
N GLU A 186 -6.03 -4.16 -9.75
CA GLU A 186 -6.34 -5.16 -8.72
C GLU A 186 -7.58 -6.00 -9.07
N PHE A 187 -8.62 -5.40 -9.67
CA PHE A 187 -9.81 -6.12 -10.13
C PHE A 187 -9.49 -7.07 -11.29
N GLU A 188 -8.72 -6.64 -12.28
CA GLU A 188 -8.29 -7.48 -13.41
C GLU A 188 -7.45 -8.66 -12.93
N ASP A 189 -6.50 -8.43 -12.03
CA ASP A 189 -5.66 -9.47 -11.42
C ASP A 189 -6.49 -10.53 -10.68
N VAL A 190 -7.52 -10.11 -9.96
CA VAL A 190 -8.44 -11.02 -9.26
C VAL A 190 -9.27 -11.82 -10.26
N LYS A 191 -9.80 -11.18 -11.29
CA LYS A 191 -10.59 -11.81 -12.36
C LYS A 191 -9.77 -12.84 -13.13
N GLU A 192 -8.52 -12.51 -13.45
CA GLU A 192 -7.60 -13.44 -14.12
C GLU A 192 -7.28 -14.65 -13.22
N LYS A 193 -6.99 -14.42 -11.94
CA LYS A 193 -6.74 -15.50 -10.97
C LYS A 193 -7.95 -16.40 -10.79
N ILE A 194 -9.16 -15.85 -10.76
CA ILE A 194 -10.41 -16.64 -10.67
C ILE A 194 -10.59 -17.51 -11.92
N ASN A 195 -10.34 -16.95 -13.10
CA ASN A 195 -10.47 -17.68 -14.37
C ASN A 195 -9.39 -18.76 -14.55
N GLN A 196 -8.21 -18.61 -13.94
CA GLN A 196 -7.10 -19.56 -13.98
C GLN A 196 -7.20 -20.67 -12.91
N VAL A 197 -8.14 -20.59 -11.95
CA VAL A 197 -8.31 -21.62 -10.92
C VAL A 197 -9.03 -22.84 -11.53
N ASP A 198 -8.24 -23.75 -12.06
CA ASP A 198 -8.66 -25.13 -12.31
C ASP A 198 -8.74 -25.85 -10.96
N TYR A 199 -9.98 -26.00 -10.45
CA TYR A 199 -10.27 -26.57 -9.12
C TYR A 199 -9.68 -27.98 -8.94
N ASP A 200 -9.53 -28.76 -9.99
CA ASP A 200 -8.99 -30.12 -9.95
C ASP A 200 -7.45 -30.13 -9.86
N GLN A 201 -6.77 -29.19 -10.52
CA GLN A 201 -5.31 -29.03 -10.37
C GLN A 201 -4.93 -28.41 -9.03
N ALA A 202 -5.71 -27.48 -8.49
CA ALA A 202 -5.47 -26.86 -7.18
C ALA A 202 -5.51 -27.91 -6.06
N LYS A 203 -6.48 -28.86 -6.11
CA LYS A 203 -6.64 -29.91 -5.11
C LYS A 203 -5.51 -30.94 -5.16
N SER A 204 -4.99 -31.25 -6.33
CA SER A 204 -3.87 -32.19 -6.51
C SER A 204 -2.52 -31.59 -6.14
N SER A 205 -2.30 -30.31 -6.44
CA SER A 205 -1.05 -29.59 -6.13
C SER A 205 -0.93 -29.25 -4.64
N LEU A 206 -2.03 -28.97 -3.93
CA LEU A 206 -2.04 -28.80 -2.47
C LEU A 206 -1.63 -30.09 -1.75
N LYS A 207 -2.13 -31.26 -2.22
CA LYS A 207 -1.79 -32.55 -1.63
C LYS A 207 -0.31 -32.95 -1.85
N LYS A 208 0.29 -32.51 -2.97
CA LYS A 208 1.70 -32.76 -3.30
C LYS A 208 2.63 -31.78 -2.57
N LYS A 209 2.25 -30.50 -2.46
CA LYS A 209 3.01 -29.48 -1.73
C LYS A 209 3.03 -29.72 -0.23
N SER A 210 1.92 -30.20 0.37
CA SER A 210 1.88 -30.52 1.79
C SER A 210 2.81 -31.68 2.16
N LYS A 211 2.87 -32.76 1.36
CA LYS A 211 3.81 -33.87 1.59
C LYS A 211 5.29 -33.43 1.52
N ASN A 212 5.64 -32.59 0.54
CA ASN A 212 7.00 -32.10 0.41
C ASN A 212 7.37 -31.11 1.53
N PHE A 213 6.42 -30.30 2.00
CA PHE A 213 6.61 -29.39 3.12
C PHE A 213 6.86 -30.15 4.43
N PHE A 214 6.08 -31.20 4.73
CA PHE A 214 6.29 -32.02 5.92
C PHE A 214 7.62 -32.75 5.89
N ALA A 215 8.04 -33.27 4.74
CA ALA A 215 9.35 -33.93 4.57
C ALA A 215 10.51 -32.94 4.76
N LEU A 216 10.39 -31.71 4.27
CA LEU A 216 11.36 -30.63 4.50
C LEU A 216 11.43 -30.25 5.99
N LEU A 217 10.28 -30.12 6.66
CA LEU A 217 10.19 -29.78 8.07
C LEU A 217 10.85 -30.87 8.94
N GLU A 218 10.59 -32.14 8.62
CA GLU A 218 11.19 -33.30 9.31
C GLU A 218 12.71 -33.33 9.16
N ASN A 219 13.23 -33.09 7.96
CA ASN A 219 14.67 -33.00 7.73
C ASN A 219 15.32 -31.82 8.46
N LEU A 220 14.65 -30.68 8.51
CA LEU A 220 15.12 -29.48 9.20
C LEU A 220 15.14 -29.68 10.71
N LEU A 221 14.10 -30.33 11.26
CA LEU A 221 14.01 -30.69 12.67
C LEU A 221 15.11 -31.69 13.08
N ALA A 222 15.36 -32.69 12.22
CA ALA A 222 16.44 -33.68 12.44
C ALA A 222 17.82 -33.04 12.42
N LEU A 223 18.06 -32.06 11.54
CA LEU A 223 19.30 -31.27 11.47
C LEU A 223 19.50 -30.42 12.73
N LEU A 224 18.45 -29.76 13.21
CA LEU A 224 18.47 -28.95 14.43
C LEU A 224 18.73 -29.82 15.67
N LEU A 225 18.08 -30.97 15.79
CA LEU A 225 18.31 -31.94 16.86
C LEU A 225 19.76 -32.47 16.86
N LYS A 226 20.31 -32.83 15.68
CA LYS A 226 21.70 -33.26 15.56
C LYS A 226 22.69 -32.15 15.96
N SER A 227 22.40 -30.89 15.60
CA SER A 227 23.21 -29.72 15.98
C SER A 227 23.18 -29.51 17.49
N LEU A 228 21.98 -29.61 18.10
CA LEU A 228 21.78 -29.41 19.54
C LEU A 228 22.48 -30.51 20.36
N VAL A 229 22.41 -31.76 19.92
CA VAL A 229 23.15 -32.88 20.56
C VAL A 229 24.67 -32.68 20.48
N LYS A 230 25.20 -32.16 19.37
CA LYS A 230 26.64 -31.83 19.26
C LYS A 230 27.05 -30.71 20.22
N ILE A 231 26.22 -29.66 20.32
CA ILE A 231 26.50 -28.53 21.24
C ILE A 231 26.48 -29.00 22.69
N VAL A 232 25.48 -29.77 23.09
CA VAL A 232 25.39 -30.35 24.42
C VAL A 232 26.57 -31.32 24.70
N GLY A 233 26.97 -32.13 23.72
CA GLY A 233 28.13 -33.01 23.85
C GLY A 233 29.43 -32.24 24.05
N VAL A 234 29.63 -31.12 23.37
CA VAL A 234 30.83 -30.26 23.61
C VAL A 234 30.81 -29.61 24.97
N ILE A 235 29.65 -29.16 25.45
CA ILE A 235 29.51 -28.55 26.80
C ILE A 235 29.74 -29.55 27.91
N LEU A 236 29.43 -30.83 27.70
CA LEU A 236 29.66 -31.89 28.70
C LEU A 236 31.12 -32.39 28.77
N ILE A 237 31.93 -32.11 27.74
CA ILE A 237 33.35 -32.49 27.67
C ILE A 237 34.28 -31.40 28.21
N LEU A 238 33.79 -30.14 28.27
CA LEU A 238 34.48 -29.00 28.91
C LEU A 238 34.17 -28.92 30.42
#